data_648c03d7c1967c385eda122bec010430
#
_entry.id   648c03d7c1967c385eda122bec010430
#
_cell.length_a   1.000
_cell.length_b   1.000
_cell.length_c   1.000
_cell.angle_alpha   90.00
_cell.angle_beta   90.00
_cell.angle_gamma   90.00
#
_symmetry.space_group_name_H-M   'P 1'
#
loop_
_entity.id
_entity.type
_entity.pdbx_description
1 polymer ?
#
loop_
_entity_poly.entity_id
_entity_poly.type
_entity_poly.pdbx_seq_one_letter_code
_entity_poly.pdbx_strand_id
1 'polypeptide(L)'
;MNKKAYLLISIEEYGKFIAYCIENDISVFRTYWDEREKGDRCYSIDWQQKRCYYSSRKYWESEGYEIIIPNLYADKYGNYKIDNTSTPQNDEMRE
;
A
#
# COMPACT_ATOMS: atom_id res chain seq x y z
N MET A 1 15.31 -4.77 -8.81
CA MET A 1 13.91 -5.02 -8.49
C MET A 1 13.36 -3.94 -7.58
N ASN A 2 12.22 -3.44 -7.92
CA ASN A 2 11.64 -2.34 -7.16
C ASN A 2 10.92 -2.85 -5.93
N LYS A 3 11.35 -2.36 -4.79
CA LYS A 3 10.69 -2.65 -3.53
C LYS A 3 9.83 -1.46 -3.16
N LYS A 4 8.58 -1.70 -2.88
CA LYS A 4 7.61 -0.65 -2.62
C LYS A 4 6.98 -0.80 -1.26
N ALA A 5 6.82 0.31 -0.57
CA ALA A 5 6.07 0.36 0.67
C ALA A 5 4.99 1.41 0.51
N TYR A 6 3.77 1.06 0.87
CA TYR A 6 2.61 1.91 0.61
C TYR A 6 2.29 2.73 1.85
N LEU A 7 2.27 4.04 1.66
CA LEU A 7 1.89 4.97 2.73
C LEU A 7 0.39 5.22 2.61
N LEU A 8 -0.36 4.76 3.59
CA LEU A 8 -1.82 4.92 3.61
C LEU A 8 -2.15 6.11 4.47
N ILE A 9 -3.01 6.98 3.98
CA ILE A 9 -3.22 8.27 4.60
C ILE A 9 -4.51 8.40 5.37
N SER A 10 -5.36 7.37 5.34
CA SER A 10 -6.61 7.40 6.07
C SER A 10 -7.06 5.99 6.36
N ILE A 11 -7.96 5.86 7.31
CA ILE A 11 -8.48 4.54 7.64
C ILE A 11 -9.29 3.98 6.48
N GLU A 12 -9.88 4.84 5.67
CA GLU A 12 -10.60 4.37 4.48
C GLU A 12 -9.63 3.71 3.50
N GLU A 13 -8.48 4.34 3.30
CA GLU A 13 -7.47 3.76 2.43
C GLU A 13 -6.93 2.46 3.00
N TYR A 14 -6.75 2.42 4.30
CA TYR A 14 -6.32 1.19 4.95
C TYR A 14 -7.32 0.06 4.71
N GLY A 15 -8.61 0.36 4.83
CA GLY A 15 -9.64 -0.65 4.60
C GLY A 15 -9.61 -1.18 3.18
N LYS A 16 -9.43 -0.30 2.20
CA LYS A 16 -9.34 -0.72 0.81
C LYS A 16 -8.10 -1.57 0.57
N PHE A 17 -7.00 -1.19 1.21
CA PHE A 17 -5.75 -1.93 1.06
C PHE A 17 -5.90 -3.34 1.65
N ILE A 18 -6.51 -3.44 2.82
CA ILE A 18 -6.72 -4.75 3.44
C ILE A 18 -7.63 -5.62 2.58
N ALA A 19 -8.68 -5.03 2.02
CA ALA A 19 -9.55 -5.78 1.13
C ALA A 19 -8.80 -6.28 -0.09
N TYR A 20 -7.93 -5.46 -0.64
CA TYR A 20 -7.09 -5.87 -1.75
C TYR A 20 -6.21 -7.06 -1.36
N CYS A 21 -5.62 -7.00 -0.18
CA CYS A 21 -4.76 -8.09 0.28
C CYS A 21 -5.55 -9.38 0.43
N ILE A 22 -6.72 -9.30 1.04
CA ILE A 22 -7.55 -10.48 1.26
C ILE A 22 -7.97 -11.09 -0.06
N GLU A 23 -8.34 -10.26 -1.04
CA GLU A 23 -8.74 -10.75 -2.35
C GLU A 23 -7.60 -11.44 -3.07
N ASN A 24 -6.38 -11.12 -2.74
CA ASN A 24 -5.22 -11.71 -3.36
C ASN A 24 -4.53 -12.76 -2.49
N ASP A 25 -5.23 -13.23 -1.46
CA ASP A 25 -4.73 -14.26 -0.56
C ASP A 25 -3.45 -13.84 0.15
N ILE A 26 -3.34 -12.57 0.46
CA ILE A 26 -2.19 -12.05 1.18
C ILE A 26 -2.54 -11.95 2.65
N SER A 27 -1.73 -12.56 3.49
CA SER A 27 -1.95 -12.53 4.93
C SER A 27 -1.71 -11.13 5.46
N VAL A 28 -2.66 -10.64 6.24
CA VAL A 28 -2.53 -9.33 6.88
C VAL A 28 -2.42 -9.49 8.39
N PHE A 29 -2.04 -10.67 8.83
CA PHE A 29 -1.89 -10.94 10.24
C PHE A 29 -0.94 -9.93 10.88
N ARG A 30 -1.37 -9.33 11.96
CA ARG A 30 -0.61 -8.35 12.72
C ARG A 30 -0.52 -6.96 12.09
N THR A 31 -1.19 -6.74 10.97
CA THR A 31 -1.29 -5.36 10.49
C THR A 31 -2.47 -4.70 11.19
N TYR A 32 -2.36 -3.40 11.40
CA TYR A 32 -3.44 -2.65 11.98
C TYR A 32 -3.28 -1.18 11.62
N TRP A 33 -4.32 -0.41 11.89
CA TRP A 33 -4.32 1.04 11.65
C TRP A 33 -4.22 1.75 12.99
N ASP A 34 -3.32 2.72 13.08
CA ASP A 34 -3.20 3.58 14.26
C ASP A 34 -3.29 5.01 13.79
N GLU A 35 -4.38 5.66 14.15
CA GLU A 35 -4.62 7.03 13.70
C GLU A 35 -3.50 7.98 14.12
N ARG A 36 -2.84 7.67 15.22
CA ARG A 36 -1.76 8.51 15.69
C ARG A 36 -0.50 8.39 14.86
N GLU A 37 -0.40 7.33 14.06
CA GLU A 37 0.79 7.07 13.27
C GLU A 37 0.54 7.20 11.77
N LYS A 38 -0.61 7.74 11.39
CA LYS A 38 -0.86 7.95 9.97
C LYS A 38 0.17 8.94 9.43
N GLY A 39 0.63 8.68 8.22
CA GLY A 39 1.70 9.49 7.66
C GLY A 39 3.08 8.94 7.99
N ASP A 40 3.17 7.97 8.88
CA ASP A 40 4.45 7.36 9.20
C ASP A 40 4.49 5.87 8.88
N ARG A 41 3.40 5.15 9.10
CA ARG A 41 3.41 3.70 8.88
C ARG A 41 3.18 3.37 7.42
N CYS A 42 4.01 2.49 6.91
CA CYS A 42 3.90 2.03 5.53
C CYS A 42 3.80 0.52 5.51
N TYR A 43 3.19 0.01 4.44
CA TYR A 43 2.87 -1.40 4.31
C TYR A 43 3.49 -1.94 3.04
N SER A 44 4.12 -3.10 3.11
CA SER A 44 4.72 -3.71 1.95
C SER A 44 4.24 -5.14 1.81
N ILE A 45 4.02 -5.56 0.56
CA ILE A 45 3.55 -6.91 0.28
C ILE A 45 4.70 -7.73 -0.24
N ASP A 46 4.94 -8.86 0.42
CA ASP A 46 5.87 -9.86 -0.08
C ASP A 46 5.03 -10.85 -0.87
N TRP A 47 5.06 -10.73 -2.18
CA TRP A 47 4.22 -11.54 -3.05
C TRP A 47 4.65 -13.00 -3.05
N GLN A 48 5.90 -13.26 -2.80
CA GLN A 48 6.39 -14.62 -2.77
C GLN A 48 5.86 -15.37 -1.56
N GLN A 49 5.85 -14.71 -0.41
CA GLN A 49 5.35 -15.31 0.81
C GLN A 49 3.86 -15.05 1.03
N LYS A 50 3.28 -14.20 0.20
CA LYS A 50 1.87 -13.82 0.32
C LYS A 50 1.58 -13.24 1.69
N ARG A 51 2.38 -12.24 2.06
CA ARG A 51 2.28 -11.68 3.39
C ARG A 51 2.53 -10.18 3.34
N CYS A 52 1.77 -9.46 4.17
CA CYS A 52 1.92 -8.02 4.29
C CYS A 52 2.68 -7.69 5.56
N TYR A 53 3.68 -6.83 5.42
CA TYR A 53 4.47 -6.34 6.55
C TYR A 53 4.23 -4.86 6.69
N TYR A 54 4.33 -4.34 7.92
CA TYR A 54 4.23 -2.91 8.09
C TYR A 54 5.28 -2.44 9.10
N SER A 55 5.72 -1.21 8.90
CA SER A 55 6.71 -0.62 9.77
C SER A 55 6.73 0.88 9.53
N SER A 56 7.63 1.57 10.24
CA SER A 56 7.73 3.01 10.07
C SER A 56 8.26 3.36 8.69
N ARG A 57 7.89 4.54 8.23
CA ARG A 57 8.38 5.02 6.95
C ARG A 57 9.91 5.05 6.93
N LYS A 58 10.50 5.50 8.03
CA LYS A 58 11.95 5.59 8.11
C LYS A 58 12.61 4.21 7.95
N TYR A 59 12.01 3.19 8.51
CA TYR A 59 12.52 1.84 8.37
C TYR A 59 12.56 1.43 6.90
N TRP A 60 11.44 1.63 6.21
CA TRP A 60 11.37 1.23 4.82
C TRP A 60 12.34 2.00 3.95
N GLU A 61 12.50 3.30 4.23
CA GLU A 61 13.45 4.10 3.47
C GLU A 61 14.87 3.62 3.69
N SER A 62 15.20 3.25 4.93
CA SER A 62 16.55 2.77 5.22
C SER A 62 16.81 1.43 4.55
N GLU A 63 15.77 0.67 4.25
CA GLU A 63 15.91 -0.62 3.59
C GLU A 63 15.86 -0.49 2.07
N GLY A 64 15.84 0.70 1.56
CA GLY A 64 15.87 0.91 0.13
C GLY A 64 14.53 0.83 -0.57
N TYR A 65 13.45 0.86 0.18
CA TYR A 65 12.11 0.80 -0.42
C TYR A 65 11.68 2.15 -0.92
N GLU A 66 10.94 2.13 -2.00
CA GLU A 66 10.31 3.34 -2.52
C GLU A 66 8.98 3.52 -1.81
N ILE A 67 8.75 4.72 -1.27
CA ILE A 67 7.50 5.01 -0.55
C ILE A 67 6.49 5.55 -1.55
N ILE A 68 5.34 4.91 -1.61
CA ILE A 68 4.31 5.22 -2.60
C ILE A 68 2.99 5.45 -1.88
N ILE A 69 2.30 6.51 -2.28
CA ILE A 69 0.92 6.71 -1.86
C ILE A 69 0.06 6.09 -2.94
N PRO A 70 -0.55 4.93 -2.68
CA PRO A 70 -1.24 4.22 -3.75
C PRO A 70 -2.59 4.83 -4.06
N ASN A 71 -3.03 4.61 -5.27
CA ASN A 71 -4.40 4.90 -5.66
C ASN A 71 -5.17 3.59 -5.59
N LEU A 72 -6.07 3.48 -4.63
CA LEU A 72 -6.84 2.28 -4.41
C LEU A 72 -8.24 2.51 -4.94
N TYR A 73 -8.69 1.64 -5.82
CA TYR A 73 -9.99 1.80 -6.46
C TYR A 73 -10.64 0.44 -6.66
N ALA A 74 -11.95 0.45 -6.76
CA ALA A 74 -12.71 -0.77 -7.02
C ALA A 74 -12.99 -0.87 -8.52
N ASP A 75 -12.80 -2.06 -9.07
CA ASP A 75 -13.14 -2.26 -10.47
C ASP A 75 -14.64 -2.50 -10.60
N LYS A 76 -15.10 -2.80 -11.81
CA LYS A 76 -16.53 -2.91 -12.04
C LYS A 76 -17.15 -4.12 -11.34
N TYR A 77 -16.34 -5.02 -10.88
CA TYR A 77 -16.82 -6.19 -10.15
C TYR A 77 -16.73 -6.02 -8.64
N GLY A 78 -16.28 -4.84 -8.18
CA GLY A 78 -16.17 -4.60 -6.76
C GLY A 78 -14.86 -5.05 -6.14
N ASN A 79 -13.94 -5.54 -6.94
CA ASN A 79 -12.63 -5.95 -6.44
C ASN A 79 -11.69 -4.77 -6.40
N TYR A 80 -10.87 -4.69 -5.36
CA TYR A 80 -9.97 -3.58 -5.23
C TYR A 80 -8.68 -3.80 -6.00
N LYS A 81 -8.17 -2.71 -6.55
CA LYS A 81 -6.93 -2.68 -7.32
C LYS A 81 -6.04 -1.59 -6.79
N ILE A 82 -4.74 -1.74 -6.99
CA ILE A 82 -3.77 -0.73 -6.61
C ILE A 82 -3.12 -0.19 -7.87
N ASP A 83 -3.17 1.14 -7.99
CA ASP A 83 -2.45 1.82 -9.05
C ASP A 83 -1.19 2.38 -8.43
N ASN A 84 -0.04 1.86 -8.83
CA ASN A 84 1.24 2.25 -8.24
C ASN A 84 1.81 3.52 -8.83
N THR A 85 1.16 4.11 -9.81
CA THR A 85 1.63 5.34 -10.41
C THR A 85 0.95 6.51 -9.73
N SER A 86 1.22 6.66 -8.46
CA SER A 86 0.50 7.64 -7.66
C SER A 86 1.08 9.03 -7.71
N THR A 87 2.25 9.20 -8.29
CA THR A 87 2.86 10.52 -8.32
C THR A 87 2.16 11.38 -9.36
N PRO A 88 1.88 12.64 -9.04
CA PRO A 88 1.09 13.49 -9.94
C PRO A 88 1.69 13.68 -11.32
N GLN A 89 3.00 13.75 -11.42
CA GLN A 89 3.60 14.02 -12.72
C GLN A 89 3.36 12.87 -13.69
N ASN A 90 3.10 11.68 -13.20
CA ASN A 90 2.81 10.57 -14.08
C ASN A 90 1.51 10.76 -14.81
N ASP A 91 0.57 11.41 -14.17
CA ASP A 91 -0.72 11.61 -14.78
C ASP A 91 -0.61 12.48 -16.01
N GLU A 92 0.24 13.46 -15.96
CA GLU A 92 0.40 14.36 -17.08
C GLU A 92 1.02 13.66 -18.26
N MET A 93 1.91 12.76 -17.99
CA MET A 93 2.64 12.15 -19.09
C MET A 93 1.83 11.13 -19.83
N ARG A 94 0.76 10.69 -19.26
CA ARG A 94 -0.07 9.70 -19.90
C ARG A 94 -1.05 10.29 -20.88
N GLU A 95 -1.17 11.57 -20.94
CA GLU A 95 -2.14 12.22 -21.82
C GLU A 95 -1.81 12.03 -23.27
#